data_537e0dd3abfaaae34f91c071e75bf8bd
#
_entry.id   537e0dd3abfaaae34f91c071e75bf8bd
#
_cell.length_a   1.000
_cell.length_b   1.000
_cell.length_c   1.000
_cell.angle_alpha   90.00
_cell.angle_beta   90.00
_cell.angle_gamma   90.00
#
_symmetry.space_group_name_H-M   'P 1'
#
loop_
_entity.id
_entity.type
_entity.pdbx_description
1 polymer ?
#
loop_
_entity_poly.entity_id
_entity_poly.type
_entity_poly.pdbx_seq_one_letter_code
_entity_poly.pdbx_strand_id
1 'polypeptide(L)'
;MILSRLPFIICLFFSGILSGLFAMGTIVIQPVSVRLPTEAQILFRQQMISRLHYLAQFLMLGAFFSSVFTAIFSSLGWSRALLLFNVAMFGLSILITLLGNVPLNHRFMEWQLNAPPGNWTKLVRKWALYDKIRFGLCLLSFSLALVAWSLTETTR
;
A
#
# COMPACT_ATOMS: atom_id res chain seq x y z
N MET A 1 -12.97 21.81 18.40
CA MET A 1 -11.61 21.88 17.84
C MET A 1 -11.00 20.50 17.55
N ILE A 2 -10.97 19.53 18.48
CA ILE A 2 -10.42 18.17 18.24
C ILE A 2 -11.27 17.38 17.24
N LEU A 3 -12.60 17.42 17.33
CA LEU A 3 -13.51 16.67 16.45
C LEU A 3 -13.38 17.07 14.97
N SER A 4 -13.04 18.32 14.66
CA SER A 4 -12.85 18.77 13.27
C SER A 4 -11.51 18.28 12.66
N ARG A 5 -10.57 17.82 13.49
CA ARG A 5 -9.26 17.28 13.07
C ARG A 5 -9.25 15.76 12.97
N LEU A 6 -10.24 15.12 13.57
CA LEU A 6 -10.29 13.65 13.64
C LEU A 6 -10.20 12.95 12.27
N PRO A 7 -10.89 13.42 11.20
CA PRO A 7 -10.75 12.81 9.87
C PRO A 7 -9.33 12.80 9.34
N PHE A 8 -8.60 13.91 9.51
CA PHE A 8 -7.20 13.99 9.09
C PHE A 8 -6.29 13.05 9.90
N ILE A 9 -6.49 12.97 11.22
CA ILE A 9 -5.72 12.08 12.09
C ILE A 9 -5.91 10.62 11.65
N ILE A 10 -7.15 10.20 11.39
CA ILE A 10 -7.45 8.85 10.93
C ILE A 10 -6.83 8.59 9.55
N CYS A 11 -6.93 9.55 8.62
CA CYS A 11 -6.33 9.46 7.30
C CYS A 11 -4.80 9.31 7.40
N LEU A 12 -4.13 10.14 8.19
CA LEU A 12 -2.68 10.08 8.39
C LEU A 12 -2.25 8.78 9.08
N PHE A 13 -3.03 8.30 10.05
CA PHE A 13 -2.76 7.03 10.71
C PHE A 13 -2.74 5.85 9.74
N PHE A 14 -3.82 5.66 8.98
CA PHE A 14 -3.91 4.55 8.02
C PHE A 14 -2.88 4.68 6.89
N SER A 15 -2.73 5.88 6.32
CA SER A 15 -1.80 6.10 5.21
C SER A 15 -0.34 5.96 5.65
N GLY A 16 0.01 6.40 6.86
CA GLY A 16 1.35 6.27 7.41
C GLY A 16 1.73 4.80 7.68
N ILE A 17 0.85 4.04 8.35
CA ILE A 17 1.09 2.60 8.60
C ILE A 17 1.17 1.83 7.28
N LEU A 18 0.28 2.08 6.33
CA LEU A 18 0.29 1.43 5.03
C LEU A 18 1.57 1.72 4.24
N SER A 19 2.01 2.98 4.24
CA SER A 19 3.27 3.37 3.60
C SER A 19 4.47 2.70 4.24
N GLY A 20 4.50 2.61 5.58
CA GLY A 20 5.54 1.89 6.33
C GLY A 20 5.55 0.39 6.03
N LEU A 21 4.38 -0.24 5.93
CA LEU A 21 4.25 -1.65 5.57
C LEU A 21 4.83 -1.94 4.18
N PHE A 22 4.49 -1.12 3.18
CA PHE A 22 5.04 -1.29 1.82
C PHE A 22 6.50 -0.87 1.70
N ALA A 23 6.96 0.10 2.49
CA ALA A 23 8.38 0.45 2.59
C ALA A 23 9.20 -0.75 3.09
N MET A 24 8.77 -1.36 4.20
CA MET A 24 9.40 -2.56 4.77
C MET A 24 9.42 -3.70 3.75
N GLY A 25 8.29 -3.96 3.09
CA GLY A 25 8.18 -4.97 2.03
C GLY A 25 9.18 -4.75 0.90
N THR A 26 9.23 -3.52 0.38
CA THR A 26 10.00 -3.18 -0.83
C THR A 26 11.49 -3.01 -0.55
N ILE A 27 11.85 -2.33 0.55
CA ILE A 27 13.23 -1.92 0.84
C ILE A 27 14.00 -3.02 1.58
N VAL A 28 13.33 -3.79 2.45
CA VAL A 28 13.99 -4.77 3.31
C VAL A 28 13.64 -6.20 2.90
N ILE A 29 12.35 -6.54 2.91
CA ILE A 29 11.91 -7.93 2.76
C ILE A 29 12.25 -8.48 1.37
N GLN A 30 11.97 -7.74 0.31
CA GLN A 30 12.26 -8.19 -1.07
C GLN A 30 13.75 -8.45 -1.32
N PRO A 31 14.68 -7.52 -1.02
CA PRO A 31 16.11 -7.76 -1.22
C PRO A 31 16.66 -8.92 -0.37
N VAL A 32 16.13 -9.15 0.83
CA VAL A 32 16.53 -10.27 1.67
C VAL A 32 15.97 -11.58 1.13
N SER A 33 14.70 -11.61 0.74
CA SER A 33 14.03 -12.83 0.27
C SER A 33 14.69 -13.44 -0.98
N VAL A 34 15.17 -12.60 -1.92
CA VAL A 34 15.83 -13.10 -3.15
C VAL A 34 17.20 -13.73 -2.92
N ARG A 35 17.77 -13.62 -1.72
CA ARG A 35 19.03 -14.26 -1.33
C ARG A 35 18.83 -15.63 -0.72
N LEU A 36 17.59 -16.01 -0.41
CA LEU A 36 17.26 -17.32 0.15
C LEU A 36 17.36 -18.41 -0.92
N PRO A 37 17.66 -19.67 -0.55
CA PRO A 37 17.50 -20.83 -1.43
C PRO A 37 16.07 -20.89 -1.99
N THR A 38 15.90 -21.44 -3.20
CA THR A 38 14.61 -21.41 -3.92
C THR A 38 13.44 -21.90 -3.08
N GLU A 39 13.56 -23.03 -2.42
CA GLU A 39 12.49 -23.60 -1.56
C GLU A 39 12.13 -22.66 -0.41
N ALA A 40 13.14 -22.14 0.29
CA ALA A 40 12.95 -21.20 1.39
C ALA A 40 12.32 -19.88 0.91
N GLN A 41 12.68 -19.41 -0.28
CA GLN A 41 12.09 -18.19 -0.87
C GLN A 41 10.60 -18.38 -1.18
N ILE A 42 10.23 -19.55 -1.74
CA ILE A 42 8.82 -19.85 -2.06
C ILE A 42 8.01 -19.98 -0.77
N LEU A 43 8.50 -20.78 0.18
CA LEU A 43 7.84 -20.96 1.48
C LEU A 43 7.65 -19.63 2.22
N PHE A 44 8.71 -18.82 2.30
CA PHE A 44 8.65 -17.51 2.92
C PHE A 44 7.57 -16.62 2.28
N ARG A 45 7.50 -16.61 0.94
CA ARG A 45 6.50 -15.82 0.19
C ARG A 45 5.07 -16.30 0.46
N GLN A 46 4.84 -17.60 0.44
CA GLN A 46 3.53 -18.19 0.77
C GLN A 46 3.09 -17.83 2.19
N GLN A 47 3.98 -17.96 3.17
CA GLN A 47 3.72 -17.59 4.56
C GLN A 47 3.45 -16.08 4.71
N MET A 48 4.23 -15.26 4.03
CA MET A 48 4.02 -13.81 4.03
C MET A 48 2.67 -13.43 3.43
N ILE A 49 2.29 -13.99 2.29
CA ILE A 49 1.00 -13.73 1.64
C ILE A 49 -0.14 -14.16 2.57
N SER A 50 -0.09 -15.36 3.13
CA SER A 50 -1.16 -15.88 3.99
C SER A 50 -1.38 -15.05 5.27
N ARG A 51 -0.31 -14.46 5.82
CA ARG A 51 -0.38 -13.67 7.06
C ARG A 51 -0.71 -12.21 6.84
N LEU A 52 -0.17 -11.61 5.76
CA LEU A 52 -0.25 -10.16 5.57
C LEU A 52 -1.45 -9.71 4.72
N HIS A 53 -2.09 -10.61 3.98
CA HIS A 53 -3.10 -10.17 3.01
C HIS A 53 -4.30 -9.47 3.68
N TYR A 54 -4.82 -9.98 4.79
CA TYR A 54 -5.95 -9.35 5.51
C TYR A 54 -5.54 -8.01 6.13
N LEU A 55 -4.35 -7.95 6.73
CA LEU A 55 -3.83 -6.71 7.30
C LEU A 55 -3.64 -5.64 6.23
N ALA A 56 -3.03 -6.00 5.10
CA ALA A 56 -2.81 -5.08 3.99
C ALA A 56 -4.13 -4.58 3.39
N GLN A 57 -5.13 -5.48 3.22
CA GLN A 57 -6.46 -5.09 2.75
C GLN A 57 -7.14 -4.11 3.72
N PHE A 58 -7.14 -4.43 5.01
CA PHE A 58 -7.72 -3.56 6.04
C PHE A 58 -7.09 -2.17 6.03
N LEU A 59 -5.76 -2.09 5.99
CA LEU A 59 -5.04 -0.82 5.94
C LEU A 59 -5.29 -0.05 4.65
N MET A 60 -5.34 -0.74 3.49
CA MET A 60 -5.64 -0.10 2.20
C MET A 60 -7.06 0.48 2.15
N LEU A 61 -8.05 -0.27 2.59
CA LEU A 61 -9.43 0.20 2.64
C LEU A 61 -9.58 1.33 3.66
N GLY A 62 -8.96 1.19 4.84
CA GLY A 62 -8.94 2.23 5.86
C GLY A 62 -8.30 3.54 5.35
N ALA A 63 -7.16 3.46 4.67
CA ALA A 63 -6.52 4.62 4.06
C ALA A 63 -7.37 5.25 2.95
N PHE A 64 -7.97 4.45 2.07
CA PHE A 64 -8.83 4.95 1.01
C PHE A 64 -10.09 5.64 1.54
N PHE A 65 -10.87 4.95 2.38
CA PHE A 65 -12.13 5.52 2.90
C PHE A 65 -11.92 6.71 3.83
N SER A 66 -10.88 6.69 4.67
CA SER A 66 -10.55 7.84 5.51
C SER A 66 -10.11 9.05 4.67
N SER A 67 -9.40 8.84 3.56
CA SER A 67 -9.03 9.89 2.61
C SER A 67 -10.26 10.47 1.92
N VAL A 68 -11.19 9.63 1.44
CA VAL A 68 -12.47 10.07 0.84
C VAL A 68 -13.27 10.89 1.85
N PHE A 69 -13.42 10.38 3.06
CA PHE A 69 -14.15 11.08 4.11
C PHE A 69 -13.52 12.43 4.42
N THR A 70 -12.19 12.48 4.58
CA THR A 70 -11.47 13.73 4.84
C THR A 70 -11.63 14.73 3.68
N ALA A 71 -11.59 14.26 2.43
CA ALA A 71 -11.77 15.11 1.26
C ALA A 71 -13.19 15.72 1.18
N ILE A 72 -14.22 14.95 1.53
CA ILE A 72 -15.62 15.42 1.52
C ILE A 72 -15.83 16.53 2.56
N PHE A 73 -15.30 16.35 3.76
CA PHE A 73 -15.48 17.30 4.87
C PHE A 73 -14.42 18.40 4.96
N SER A 74 -13.44 18.40 4.05
CA SER A 74 -12.45 19.47 3.94
C SER A 74 -13.08 20.73 3.30
N SER A 75 -12.63 21.91 3.72
CA SER A 75 -12.97 23.18 3.06
C SER A 75 -12.52 23.16 1.59
N LEU A 76 -13.24 23.93 0.75
CA LEU A 76 -12.83 24.14 -0.65
C LEU A 76 -11.47 24.85 -0.69
N GLY A 77 -10.65 24.50 -1.67
CA GLY A 77 -9.33 25.09 -1.89
C GLY A 77 -8.25 24.03 -2.11
N TRP A 78 -6.99 24.44 -1.96
CA TRP A 78 -5.83 23.60 -2.23
C TRP A 78 -5.78 22.34 -1.37
N SER A 79 -6.16 22.43 -0.09
CA SER A 79 -6.20 21.26 0.81
C SER A 79 -7.13 20.18 0.27
N ARG A 80 -8.33 20.54 -0.19
CA ARG A 80 -9.27 19.59 -0.79
C ARG A 80 -8.76 19.00 -2.10
N ALA A 81 -8.12 19.81 -2.96
CA ALA A 81 -7.54 19.34 -4.20
C ALA A 81 -6.44 18.27 -3.94
N LEU A 82 -5.56 18.51 -2.98
CA LEU A 82 -4.53 17.55 -2.57
C LEU A 82 -5.13 16.25 -2.01
N LEU A 83 -6.21 16.34 -1.24
CA LEU A 83 -6.92 15.17 -0.71
C LEU A 83 -7.61 14.37 -1.82
N LEU A 84 -8.19 15.00 -2.82
CA LEU A 84 -8.77 14.30 -3.97
C LEU A 84 -7.70 13.60 -4.79
N PHE A 85 -6.53 14.22 -4.96
CA PHE A 85 -5.40 13.56 -5.59
C PHE A 85 -4.86 12.37 -4.76
N ASN A 86 -4.82 12.52 -3.43
CA ASN A 86 -4.51 11.43 -2.49
C ASN A 86 -5.48 10.24 -2.68
N VAL A 87 -6.80 10.49 -2.74
CA VAL A 87 -7.80 9.45 -3.02
C VAL A 87 -7.53 8.73 -4.34
N ALA A 88 -7.20 9.48 -5.40
CA ALA A 88 -6.88 8.90 -6.70
C ALA A 88 -5.64 7.99 -6.63
N MET A 89 -4.59 8.36 -5.89
CA MET A 89 -3.39 7.55 -5.71
C MET A 89 -3.69 6.26 -4.93
N PHE A 90 -4.50 6.30 -3.87
CA PHE A 90 -4.94 5.08 -3.19
C PHE A 90 -5.83 4.20 -4.07
N GLY A 91 -6.75 4.78 -4.83
CA GLY A 91 -7.56 4.06 -5.80
C GLY A 91 -6.69 3.31 -6.83
N LEU A 92 -5.68 3.98 -7.37
CA LEU A 92 -4.72 3.37 -8.30
C LEU A 92 -3.92 2.24 -7.62
N SER A 93 -3.50 2.42 -6.36
CA SER A 93 -2.82 1.38 -5.58
C SER A 93 -3.71 0.15 -5.38
N ILE A 94 -5.00 0.34 -5.12
CA ILE A 94 -6.00 -0.74 -5.03
C ILE A 94 -6.13 -1.47 -6.38
N LEU A 95 -6.27 -0.75 -7.49
CA LEU A 95 -6.36 -1.33 -8.83
C LEU A 95 -5.13 -2.18 -9.17
N ILE A 96 -3.92 -1.68 -8.89
CA ILE A 96 -2.68 -2.43 -9.10
C ILE A 96 -2.66 -3.69 -8.21
N THR A 97 -3.18 -3.62 -7.00
CA THR A 97 -3.31 -4.79 -6.12
C THR A 97 -4.24 -5.82 -6.73
N LEU A 98 -5.44 -5.43 -7.12
CA LEU A 98 -6.47 -6.35 -7.63
C LEU A 98 -6.09 -6.97 -8.98
N LEU A 99 -5.54 -6.18 -9.90
CA LEU A 99 -5.22 -6.62 -11.25
C LEU A 99 -3.80 -7.21 -11.38
N GLY A 100 -2.91 -6.86 -10.47
CA GLY A 100 -1.50 -7.26 -10.51
C GLY A 100 -1.10 -8.25 -9.42
N ASN A 101 -1.12 -7.83 -8.15
CA ASN A 101 -0.58 -8.65 -7.06
C ASN A 101 -1.51 -9.83 -6.70
N VAL A 102 -2.83 -9.63 -6.66
CA VAL A 102 -3.77 -10.70 -6.25
C VAL A 102 -3.70 -11.91 -7.18
N PRO A 103 -3.74 -11.78 -8.53
CA PRO A 103 -3.59 -12.94 -9.41
C PRO A 103 -2.23 -13.65 -9.27
N LEU A 104 -1.15 -12.89 -8.99
CA LEU A 104 0.16 -13.49 -8.76
C LEU A 104 0.22 -14.19 -7.39
N ASN A 105 -0.42 -13.64 -6.36
CA ASN A 105 -0.51 -14.27 -5.05
C ASN A 105 -1.20 -15.65 -5.13
N HIS A 106 -2.31 -15.75 -5.87
CA HIS A 106 -2.98 -17.04 -6.07
C HIS A 106 -2.02 -18.06 -6.72
N ARG A 107 -1.32 -17.67 -7.78
CA ARG A 107 -0.33 -18.56 -8.42
C ARG A 107 0.78 -18.98 -7.48
N PHE A 108 1.31 -18.06 -6.64
CA PHE A 108 2.38 -18.36 -5.69
C PHE A 108 1.94 -19.36 -4.62
N MET A 109 0.69 -19.34 -4.20
CA MET A 109 0.14 -20.29 -3.23
C MET A 109 0.02 -21.72 -3.78
N GLU A 110 -0.03 -21.89 -5.11
CA GLU A 110 -0.13 -23.18 -5.78
C GLU A 110 1.25 -23.84 -6.07
N TRP A 111 2.35 -23.10 -5.89
CA TRP A 111 3.68 -23.61 -6.22
C TRP A 111 4.15 -24.68 -5.24
N GLN A 112 4.73 -25.76 -5.80
CA GLN A 112 5.47 -26.75 -5.02
C GLN A 112 6.86 -26.21 -4.67
N LEU A 113 7.31 -26.45 -3.43
CA LEU A 113 8.57 -25.90 -2.93
C LEU A 113 9.78 -26.39 -3.71
N ASN A 114 9.79 -27.69 -4.06
CA ASN A 114 10.87 -28.37 -4.76
C ASN A 114 10.77 -28.37 -6.30
N ALA A 115 9.62 -27.93 -6.84
CA ALA A 115 9.35 -27.93 -8.28
C ALA A 115 8.60 -26.67 -8.72
N PRO A 116 9.19 -25.46 -8.57
CA PRO A 116 8.57 -24.23 -9.05
C PRO A 116 8.50 -24.22 -10.58
N PRO A 117 7.51 -23.50 -11.16
CA PRO A 117 7.41 -23.38 -12.62
C PRO A 117 8.64 -22.68 -13.19
N GLY A 118 9.07 -23.07 -14.41
CA GLY A 118 10.33 -22.58 -15.01
C GLY A 118 10.43 -21.05 -15.15
N ASN A 119 9.30 -20.33 -15.12
CA ASN A 119 9.24 -18.86 -15.19
C ASN A 119 9.05 -18.18 -13.83
N TRP A 120 9.19 -18.88 -12.71
CA TRP A 120 8.90 -18.39 -11.36
C TRP A 120 9.64 -17.10 -11.02
N THR A 121 10.91 -16.96 -11.37
CA THR A 121 11.72 -15.76 -11.12
C THR A 121 11.17 -14.53 -11.84
N LYS A 122 10.65 -14.70 -13.07
CA LYS A 122 10.01 -13.63 -13.83
C LYS A 122 8.72 -13.17 -13.14
N LEU A 123 7.92 -14.09 -12.63
CA LEU A 123 6.69 -13.78 -11.90
C LEU A 123 6.98 -13.06 -10.57
N VAL A 124 8.02 -13.49 -9.84
CA VAL A 124 8.48 -12.82 -8.61
C VAL A 124 8.93 -11.40 -8.90
N ARG A 125 9.72 -11.16 -9.98
CA ARG A 125 10.14 -9.81 -10.38
C ARG A 125 8.94 -8.93 -10.74
N LYS A 126 7.96 -9.46 -11.45
CA LYS A 126 6.74 -8.73 -11.81
C LYS A 126 5.94 -8.33 -10.56
N TRP A 127 5.79 -9.24 -9.60
CA TRP A 127 5.15 -8.97 -8.33
C TRP A 127 5.89 -7.88 -7.54
N ALA A 128 7.21 -7.96 -7.47
CA ALA A 128 8.05 -6.96 -6.81
C ALA A 128 7.96 -5.57 -7.48
N LEU A 129 7.81 -5.50 -8.81
CA LEU A 129 7.57 -4.24 -9.51
C LEU A 129 6.24 -3.60 -9.09
N TYR A 130 5.17 -4.36 -9.05
CA TYR A 130 3.88 -3.86 -8.58
C TYR A 130 3.94 -3.38 -7.12
N ASP A 131 4.70 -4.08 -6.28
CA ASP A 131 4.90 -3.70 -4.89
C ASP A 131 5.65 -2.36 -4.76
N LYS A 132 6.70 -2.15 -5.59
CA LYS A 132 7.41 -0.86 -5.68
C LYS A 132 6.51 0.29 -6.12
N ILE A 133 5.66 0.07 -7.12
CA ILE A 133 4.73 1.10 -7.60
C ILE A 133 3.73 1.45 -6.49
N ARG A 134 3.15 0.45 -5.81
CA ARG A 134 2.24 0.67 -4.67
C ARG A 134 2.92 1.43 -3.53
N PHE A 135 4.17 1.07 -3.20
CA PHE A 135 4.94 1.81 -2.21
C PHE A 135 5.08 3.29 -2.59
N GLY A 136 5.49 3.60 -3.83
CA GLY A 136 5.59 4.98 -4.31
C GLY A 136 4.26 5.75 -4.23
N LEU A 137 3.16 5.12 -4.65
CA LEU A 137 1.81 5.70 -4.58
C LEU A 137 1.38 5.97 -3.13
N CYS A 138 1.59 5.03 -2.21
CA CYS A 138 1.22 5.18 -0.81
C CYS A 138 2.07 6.24 -0.10
N LEU A 139 3.37 6.29 -0.38
CA LEU A 139 4.27 7.30 0.17
C LEU A 139 3.88 8.70 -0.31
N LEU A 140 3.60 8.85 -1.62
CA LEU A 140 3.11 10.12 -2.18
C LEU A 140 1.77 10.52 -1.54
N SER A 141 0.83 9.57 -1.41
CA SER A 141 -0.45 9.80 -0.77
C SER A 141 -0.31 10.28 0.67
N PHE A 142 0.54 9.64 1.46
CA PHE A 142 0.82 10.04 2.83
C PHE A 142 1.40 11.47 2.88
N SER A 143 2.35 11.78 1.99
CA SER A 143 2.96 13.11 1.90
C SER A 143 1.93 14.18 1.53
N LEU A 144 1.03 13.89 0.58
CA LEU A 144 -0.06 14.80 0.19
C LEU A 144 -1.03 15.06 1.34
N ALA A 145 -1.37 14.04 2.13
CA ALA A 145 -2.22 14.19 3.31
C ALA A 145 -1.55 15.07 4.38
N LEU A 146 -0.24 14.94 4.59
CA LEU A 146 0.53 15.80 5.50
C LEU A 146 0.53 17.27 5.03
N VAL A 147 0.76 17.53 3.75
CA VAL A 147 0.72 18.87 3.17
C VAL A 147 -0.69 19.46 3.28
N ALA A 148 -1.73 18.68 2.95
CA ALA A 148 -3.12 19.14 3.08
C ALA A 148 -3.47 19.50 4.53
N TRP A 149 -2.99 18.72 5.49
CA TRP A 149 -3.12 19.02 6.92
C TRP A 149 -2.46 20.36 7.27
N SER A 150 -1.20 20.57 6.89
CA SER A 150 -0.47 21.81 7.20
C SER A 150 -1.17 23.06 6.66
N LEU A 151 -1.72 22.99 5.45
CA LEU A 151 -2.47 24.11 4.85
C LEU A 151 -3.75 24.44 5.63
N THR A 152 -4.42 23.46 6.23
CA THR A 152 -5.62 23.71 7.04
C THR A 152 -5.30 24.36 8.40
N GLU A 153 -4.09 24.17 8.92
CA GLU A 153 -3.65 24.84 10.16
C GLU A 153 -3.23 26.29 9.91
N THR A 154 -2.68 26.61 8.74
CA THR A 154 -2.18 27.97 8.40
C THR A 154 -3.34 28.95 8.07
N THR A 155 -4.51 28.44 7.68
CA THR A 155 -5.67 29.24 7.29
C THR A 155 -6.65 29.51 8.43
N ARG A 156 -6.32 29.12 9.64
CA ARG A 156 -7.10 29.35 10.88
C ARG A 156 -6.44 30.37 11.78
#